data_f5fa45c9a37e8a28c0e78d11ea14bee0
#
_entry.id   f5fa45c9a37e8a28c0e78d11ea14bee0
#
_cell.length_a   1.000
_cell.length_b   1.000
_cell.length_c   1.000
_cell.angle_alpha   90.00
_cell.angle_beta   90.00
_cell.angle_gamma   90.00
#
_symmetry.space_group_name_H-M   'P 1'
#
loop_
_entity.id
_entity.type
_entity.pdbx_description
1 polymer ?
#
loop_
_entity_poly.entity_id
_entity_poly.type
_entity_poly.pdbx_seq_one_letter_code
_entity_poly.pdbx_strand_id
1 'polypeptide(L)'
;YVGIDISKYKHDFCIISNTGEVIVENSSFENNKKGFQSLLEQLKPYDKSQVHIAFEATGHYSMNLELFLIDKEFSFMKINPLIIKQFLKTRSLRRTKTDKTDALNIAEYLMSVPYKPNSLLLYHIYSLKSLCRTREQLIKERSKFAVLLTNELLILIKYYHTIFSM
;
A
#
# COMPACT_ATOMS: atom_id res chain seq x y z
N TYR A 1 6.38 -11.55 14.99
CA TYR A 1 5.59 -11.25 13.79
C TYR A 1 4.95 -9.88 13.94
N VAL A 2 5.08 -9.05 12.92
CA VAL A 2 4.58 -7.67 12.89
C VAL A 2 3.57 -7.55 11.76
N GLY A 3 2.31 -7.36 12.08
CA GLY A 3 1.26 -7.04 11.12
C GLY A 3 1.03 -5.53 11.08
N ILE A 4 0.94 -4.96 9.88
CA ILE A 4 0.71 -3.53 9.71
C ILE A 4 -0.48 -3.33 8.77
N ASP A 5 -1.49 -2.61 9.24
CA ASP A 5 -2.58 -2.12 8.41
C ASP A 5 -2.21 -0.76 7.82
N ILE A 6 -2.25 -0.67 6.49
CA ILE A 6 -1.77 0.49 5.74
C ILE A 6 -2.90 1.46 5.48
N SER A 7 -2.73 2.70 5.92
CA SER A 7 -3.62 3.80 5.55
C SER A 7 -2.86 5.05 5.09
N LYS A 8 -3.55 6.04 4.59
CA LYS A 8 -2.95 7.21 3.91
C LYS A 8 -2.04 8.04 4.83
N TYR A 9 -2.49 8.29 6.05
CA TYR A 9 -1.81 9.23 6.96
C TYR A 9 -1.16 8.53 8.15
N LYS A 10 -1.70 7.39 8.56
CA LYS A 10 -1.35 6.68 9.77
C LYS A 10 -1.44 5.19 9.51
N HIS A 11 -0.52 4.41 10.00
CA HIS A 11 -0.55 2.96 9.93
C HIS A 11 -0.81 2.41 11.33
N ASP A 12 -1.67 1.41 11.43
CA ASP A 12 -1.88 0.68 12.68
C ASP A 12 -1.05 -0.61 12.65
N PHE A 13 -0.47 -1.01 13.78
CA PHE A 13 0.37 -2.19 13.84
C PHE A 13 0.17 -3.00 15.11
N CYS A 14 0.49 -4.26 15.01
CA CYS A 14 0.46 -5.24 16.09
C CYS A 14 1.74 -6.08 16.05
N ILE A 15 2.29 -6.41 17.23
CA ILE A 15 3.41 -7.33 17.35
C ILE A 15 2.97 -8.55 18.16
N ILE A 16 3.17 -9.73 17.62
CA ILE A 16 2.93 -11.00 18.30
C ILE A 16 4.21 -11.83 18.40
N SER A 17 4.34 -12.60 19.46
CA SER A 17 5.46 -13.53 19.65
C SER A 17 5.34 -14.74 18.72
N ASN A 18 6.37 -15.58 18.70
CA ASN A 18 6.33 -16.89 18.01
C ASN A 18 5.35 -17.88 18.64
N THR A 19 4.91 -17.64 19.86
CA THR A 19 3.89 -18.43 20.56
C THR A 19 2.47 -17.91 20.35
N GLY A 20 2.32 -16.76 19.62
CA GLY A 20 1.04 -16.11 19.37
C GLY A 20 0.58 -15.14 20.47
N GLU A 21 1.43 -14.87 21.45
CA GLU A 21 1.15 -13.86 22.48
C GLU A 21 1.25 -12.45 21.91
N VAL A 22 0.26 -11.60 22.18
CA VAL A 22 0.25 -10.21 21.74
C VAL A 22 1.20 -9.39 22.64
N ILE A 23 2.28 -8.90 22.05
CA ILE A 23 3.30 -8.08 22.74
C ILE A 23 2.92 -6.59 22.64
N VAL A 24 2.49 -6.15 21.46
CA VAL A 24 2.01 -4.79 21.20
C VAL A 24 0.67 -4.87 20.49
N GLU A 25 -0.35 -4.33 21.14
CA GLU A 25 -1.71 -4.31 20.61
C GLU A 25 -2.14 -2.89 20.26
N ASN A 26 -2.80 -2.72 19.12
CA ASN A 26 -3.44 -1.46 18.71
C ASN A 26 -2.55 -0.21 18.76
N SER A 27 -1.29 -0.36 18.45
CA SER A 27 -0.39 0.78 18.31
C SER A 27 -0.40 1.33 16.90
N SER A 28 0.02 2.59 16.77
CA SER A 28 0.01 3.24 15.47
C SER A 28 1.17 4.21 15.29
N PHE A 29 1.52 4.46 14.04
CA PHE A 29 2.54 5.44 13.66
C PHE A 29 2.11 6.20 12.40
N GLU A 30 2.55 7.44 12.29
CA GLU A 30 2.26 8.29 11.13
C GLU A 30 3.03 7.83 9.89
N ASN A 31 2.45 8.03 8.69
CA ASN A 31 3.10 7.74 7.42
C ASN A 31 4.13 8.83 7.05
N ASN A 32 5.12 9.02 7.94
CA ASN A 32 6.22 9.95 7.77
C ASN A 32 7.48 9.45 8.51
N LYS A 33 8.60 10.15 8.32
CA LYS A 33 9.89 9.79 8.90
C LYS A 33 9.85 9.64 10.43
N LYS A 34 9.09 10.49 11.11
CA LYS A 34 8.93 10.45 12.58
C LYS A 34 8.19 9.19 13.04
N GLY A 35 7.08 8.87 12.38
CA GLY A 35 6.31 7.67 12.67
C GLY A 35 7.09 6.40 12.36
N PHE A 36 7.84 6.35 11.27
CA PHE A 36 8.71 5.20 10.97
C PHE A 36 9.84 5.02 11.99
N GLN A 37 10.37 6.12 12.51
CA GLN A 37 11.36 6.04 13.58
C GLN A 37 10.73 5.49 14.88
N SER A 38 9.49 5.86 15.19
CA SER A 38 8.74 5.29 16.33
C SER A 38 8.53 3.78 16.18
N LEU A 39 8.18 3.31 14.98
CA LEU A 39 8.12 1.87 14.70
C LEU A 39 9.48 1.19 14.94
N LEU A 40 10.57 1.79 14.45
CA LEU A 40 11.92 1.26 14.62
C LEU A 40 12.30 1.11 16.10
N GLU A 41 11.94 2.08 16.94
CA GLU A 41 12.19 2.00 18.40
C GLU A 41 11.45 0.81 19.05
N GLN A 42 10.24 0.49 18.57
CA GLN A 42 9.49 -0.69 19.04
C GLN A 42 10.13 -2.01 18.57
N LEU A 43 10.80 -2.01 17.41
CA LEU A 43 11.46 -3.20 16.87
C LEU A 43 12.89 -3.40 17.41
N LYS A 44 13.48 -2.38 17.99
CA LYS A 44 14.87 -2.37 18.49
C LYS A 44 15.23 -3.51 19.46
N PRO A 45 14.32 -3.97 20.35
CA PRO A 45 14.62 -5.08 21.27
C PRO A 45 14.81 -6.44 20.58
N TYR A 46 14.42 -6.57 19.32
CA TYR A 46 14.40 -7.85 18.60
C TYR A 46 15.51 -7.93 17.57
N ASP A 47 16.07 -9.12 17.39
CA ASP A 47 17.00 -9.37 16.28
C ASP A 47 16.26 -9.24 14.95
N LYS A 48 16.80 -8.42 14.05
CA LYS A 48 16.22 -8.19 12.71
C LYS A 48 16.00 -9.47 11.92
N SER A 49 16.87 -10.46 12.09
CA SER A 49 16.74 -11.75 11.40
C SER A 49 15.51 -12.54 11.83
N GLN A 50 15.00 -12.27 13.03
CA GLN A 50 13.81 -12.90 13.60
C GLN A 50 12.54 -12.07 13.45
N VAL A 51 12.65 -10.82 12.99
CA VAL A 51 11.50 -9.94 12.79
C VAL A 51 10.89 -10.20 11.42
N HIS A 52 9.69 -10.77 11.41
CA HIS A 52 8.88 -10.97 10.21
C HIS A 52 7.82 -9.87 10.13
N ILE A 53 7.87 -9.04 9.10
CA ILE A 53 6.94 -7.93 8.89
C ILE A 53 6.01 -8.26 7.72
N ALA A 54 4.72 -8.00 7.87
CA ALA A 54 3.79 -8.07 6.75
C ALA A 54 2.75 -6.95 6.80
N PHE A 55 2.27 -6.56 5.60
CA PHE A 55 1.19 -5.60 5.43
C PHE A 55 0.41 -5.88 4.14
N GLU A 56 -0.81 -5.36 4.09
CA GLU A 56 -1.62 -5.46 2.88
C GLU A 56 -1.07 -4.60 1.74
N ALA A 57 -1.14 -5.14 0.52
CA ALA A 57 -0.75 -4.44 -0.70
C ALA A 57 -1.80 -3.40 -1.12
N THR A 58 -1.98 -2.33 -0.35
CA THR A 58 -2.96 -1.27 -0.57
C THR A 58 -2.35 -0.09 -1.32
N GLY A 59 -2.32 -0.18 -2.65
CA GLY A 59 -1.98 0.93 -3.55
C GLY A 59 -0.62 1.59 -3.28
N HIS A 60 -0.60 2.94 -3.21
CA HIS A 60 0.64 3.72 -3.08
C HIS A 60 1.02 4.07 -1.64
N TYR A 61 0.14 3.84 -0.68
CA TYR A 61 0.34 4.31 0.69
C TYR A 61 1.43 3.56 1.44
N SER A 62 1.73 2.30 1.04
CA SER A 62 2.82 1.50 1.61
C SER A 62 4.22 1.89 1.11
N MET A 63 4.33 2.68 0.03
CA MET A 63 5.61 2.93 -0.64
C MET A 63 6.65 3.57 0.28
N ASN A 64 6.26 4.56 1.08
CA ASN A 64 7.17 5.23 2.01
C ASN A 64 7.68 4.28 3.09
N LEU A 65 6.78 3.43 3.62
CA LEU A 65 7.14 2.40 4.60
C LEU A 65 8.07 1.35 3.98
N GLU A 66 7.79 0.90 2.76
CA GLU A 66 8.64 -0.04 2.04
C GLU A 66 10.07 0.47 1.89
N LEU A 67 10.21 1.73 1.44
CA LEU A 67 11.51 2.40 1.30
C LEU A 67 12.25 2.48 2.63
N PHE A 68 11.55 2.85 3.69
CA PHE A 68 12.12 2.93 5.01
C PHE A 68 12.59 1.55 5.53
N LEU A 69 11.78 0.50 5.36
CA LEU A 69 12.16 -0.84 5.78
C LEU A 69 13.37 -1.36 5.01
N ILE A 70 13.45 -1.07 3.71
CA ILE A 70 14.60 -1.39 2.86
C ILE A 70 15.86 -0.67 3.34
N ASP A 71 15.76 0.65 3.60
CA ASP A 71 16.88 1.46 4.13
C ASP A 71 17.39 0.93 5.47
N LYS A 72 16.50 0.39 6.27
CA LYS A 72 16.82 -0.21 7.58
C LYS A 72 17.12 -1.72 7.52
N GLU A 73 17.21 -2.29 6.33
CA GLU A 73 17.53 -3.71 6.10
C GLU A 73 16.53 -4.69 6.75
N PHE A 74 15.28 -4.28 6.92
CA PHE A 74 14.22 -5.18 7.32
C PHE A 74 13.61 -5.87 6.10
N SER A 75 13.41 -7.19 6.21
CA SER A 75 12.61 -7.92 5.24
C SER A 75 11.11 -7.73 5.53
N PHE A 76 10.28 -7.77 4.49
CA PHE A 76 8.82 -7.68 4.64
C PHE A 76 8.09 -8.47 3.56
N MET A 77 6.86 -8.85 3.86
CA MET A 77 5.97 -9.56 2.95
C MET A 77 4.72 -8.72 2.67
N LYS A 78 4.43 -8.48 1.39
CA LYS A 78 3.19 -7.83 0.95
C LYS A 78 2.14 -8.90 0.69
N ILE A 79 0.98 -8.75 1.31
CA ILE A 79 -0.11 -9.73 1.23
C ILE A 79 -1.24 -9.13 0.40
N ASN A 80 -1.80 -9.94 -0.50
CA ASN A 80 -3.00 -9.55 -1.21
C ASN A 80 -4.20 -9.47 -0.23
N PRO A 81 -4.96 -8.36 -0.18
CA PRO A 81 -6.13 -8.19 0.67
C PRO A 81 -7.15 -9.33 0.59
N LEU A 82 -7.31 -9.92 -0.59
CA LEU A 82 -8.22 -11.07 -0.77
C LEU A 82 -7.80 -12.29 0.04
N ILE A 83 -6.50 -12.51 0.22
CA ILE A 83 -5.97 -13.63 0.99
C ILE A 83 -6.29 -13.45 2.48
N ILE A 84 -6.10 -12.24 3.03
CA ILE A 84 -6.49 -11.94 4.42
C ILE A 84 -8.00 -12.15 4.63
N LYS A 85 -8.82 -11.65 3.70
CA LYS A 85 -10.27 -11.86 3.75
C LYS A 85 -10.66 -13.35 3.72
N GLN A 86 -10.00 -14.17 2.93
CA GLN A 86 -10.22 -15.61 2.89
C GLN A 86 -9.80 -16.28 4.20
N PHE A 87 -8.64 -15.94 4.72
CA PHE A 87 -8.14 -16.44 6.00
C PHE A 87 -9.12 -16.15 7.14
N LEU A 88 -9.64 -14.93 7.21
CA LEU A 88 -10.64 -14.55 8.21
C LEU A 88 -11.94 -15.33 8.07
N LYS A 89 -12.40 -15.61 6.85
CA LYS A 89 -13.58 -16.43 6.59
C LYS A 89 -13.41 -17.87 7.09
N THR A 90 -12.23 -18.47 6.93
CA THR A 90 -11.96 -19.83 7.40
C THR A 90 -11.91 -19.94 8.93
N ARG A 91 -11.51 -18.86 9.63
CA ARG A 91 -11.49 -18.81 11.10
C ARG A 91 -12.85 -18.50 11.72
N SER A 92 -13.74 -17.84 11.01
CA SER A 92 -15.03 -17.35 11.51
C SER A 92 -16.16 -18.38 11.44
N LEU A 93 -15.89 -19.66 11.64
CA LEU A 93 -16.96 -20.65 11.90
C LEU A 93 -17.71 -20.39 13.22
N ARG A 94 -17.20 -19.54 14.09
CA ARG A 94 -17.90 -19.00 15.26
C ARG A 94 -18.04 -17.49 15.08
N ARG A 95 -19.27 -17.03 14.92
CA ARG A 95 -19.71 -15.63 14.83
C ARG A 95 -19.54 -14.84 16.14
N THR A 96 -18.43 -14.92 16.80
CA THR A 96 -18.07 -13.92 17.80
C THR A 96 -17.27 -12.85 17.07
N LYS A 97 -17.92 -11.71 16.84
CA LYS A 97 -17.30 -10.46 16.41
C LYS A 97 -16.32 -10.06 17.52
N THR A 98 -15.12 -10.63 17.48
CA THR A 98 -14.02 -10.09 18.28
C THR A 98 -13.55 -8.86 17.52
N ASP A 99 -13.48 -7.71 18.21
CA ASP A 99 -12.96 -6.45 17.70
C ASP A 99 -11.42 -6.53 17.48
N LYS A 100 -10.98 -7.60 16.81
CA LYS A 100 -9.57 -7.75 16.41
C LYS A 100 -9.27 -6.73 15.33
N THR A 101 -8.21 -6.00 15.53
CA THR A 101 -7.75 -5.03 14.54
C THR A 101 -7.23 -5.72 13.29
N ASP A 102 -7.31 -5.04 12.15
CA ASP A 102 -6.82 -5.58 10.88
C ASP A 102 -5.30 -5.87 10.96
N ALA A 103 -4.55 -5.06 11.70
CA ALA A 103 -3.13 -5.29 11.97
C ALA A 103 -2.88 -6.63 12.71
N LEU A 104 -3.70 -6.98 13.70
CA LEU A 104 -3.61 -8.27 14.40
C LEU A 104 -3.95 -9.43 13.47
N ASN A 105 -4.97 -9.28 12.64
CA ASN A 105 -5.34 -10.30 11.66
C ASN A 105 -4.20 -10.58 10.66
N ILE A 106 -3.48 -9.53 10.23
CA ILE A 106 -2.30 -9.65 9.37
C ILE A 106 -1.16 -10.39 10.10
N ALA A 107 -0.90 -10.05 11.36
CA ALA A 107 0.14 -10.71 12.16
C ALA A 107 -0.17 -12.20 12.39
N GLU A 108 -1.42 -12.55 12.71
CA GLU A 108 -1.87 -13.94 12.89
C GLU A 108 -1.79 -14.74 11.57
N TYR A 109 -2.15 -14.12 10.43
CA TYR A 109 -1.97 -14.74 9.13
C TYR A 109 -0.48 -15.01 8.86
N LEU A 110 0.37 -14.00 9.08
CA LEU A 110 1.81 -14.09 8.86
C LEU A 110 2.44 -15.24 9.68
N MET A 111 1.98 -15.45 10.91
CA MET A 111 2.43 -16.57 11.75
C MET A 111 1.98 -17.93 11.20
N SER A 112 0.86 -17.99 10.49
CA SER A 112 0.25 -19.24 9.99
C SER A 112 0.80 -19.74 8.66
N VAL A 113 1.62 -18.96 7.99
CA VAL A 113 2.16 -19.27 6.66
C VAL A 113 3.69 -19.18 6.62
N PRO A 114 4.37 -19.87 5.69
CA PRO A 114 5.80 -19.68 5.49
C PRO A 114 6.13 -18.23 5.13
N TYR A 115 7.05 -17.62 5.84
CA TYR A 115 7.51 -16.28 5.56
C TYR A 115 8.28 -16.21 4.23
N LYS A 116 7.74 -15.48 3.28
CA LYS A 116 8.35 -15.28 1.95
C LYS A 116 8.50 -13.78 1.70
N PRO A 117 9.63 -13.19 2.12
CA PRO A 117 9.85 -11.76 1.94
C PRO A 117 9.87 -11.36 0.47
N ASN A 118 9.40 -10.17 0.18
CA ASN A 118 9.48 -9.58 -1.15
C ASN A 118 10.96 -9.34 -1.52
N SER A 119 11.35 -9.69 -2.74
CA SER A 119 12.70 -9.39 -3.20
C SER A 119 12.89 -7.90 -3.44
N LEU A 120 14.05 -7.35 -3.05
CA LEU A 120 14.43 -5.94 -3.25
C LEU A 120 14.46 -5.53 -4.72
N LEU A 121 14.64 -6.48 -5.64
CA LEU A 121 14.64 -6.24 -7.10
C LEU A 121 13.32 -5.63 -7.59
N LEU A 122 12.22 -5.84 -6.87
CA LEU A 122 10.89 -5.34 -7.23
C LEU A 122 10.77 -3.82 -7.12
N TYR A 123 11.60 -3.14 -6.34
CA TYR A 123 11.50 -1.68 -6.17
C TYR A 123 11.68 -0.92 -7.50
N HIS A 124 12.73 -1.22 -8.26
CA HIS A 124 12.97 -0.59 -9.57
C HIS A 124 11.85 -0.91 -10.57
N ILE A 125 11.32 -2.14 -10.52
CA ILE A 125 10.19 -2.55 -11.36
C ILE A 125 8.92 -1.79 -10.98
N TYR A 126 8.65 -1.57 -9.69
CA TYR A 126 7.49 -0.77 -9.25
C TYR A 126 7.62 0.70 -9.66
N SER A 127 8.79 1.30 -9.50
CA SER A 127 9.05 2.67 -9.95
C SER A 127 8.84 2.81 -11.45
N LEU A 128 9.37 1.87 -12.23
CA LEU A 128 9.18 1.84 -13.67
C LEU A 128 7.71 1.68 -14.05
N LYS A 129 6.99 0.76 -13.43
CA LYS A 129 5.54 0.57 -13.63
C LYS A 129 4.74 1.84 -13.30
N SER A 130 5.10 2.55 -12.23
CA SER A 130 4.46 3.82 -11.86
C SER A 130 4.68 4.88 -12.93
N LEU A 131 5.92 5.04 -13.40
CA LEU A 131 6.26 5.98 -14.48
C LEU A 131 5.53 5.65 -15.79
N CYS A 132 5.45 4.35 -16.15
CA CYS A 132 4.70 3.92 -17.33
C CYS A 132 3.21 4.27 -17.23
N ARG A 133 2.58 4.05 -16.07
CA ARG A 133 1.17 4.42 -15.84
C ARG A 133 0.95 5.93 -15.94
N THR A 134 1.83 6.72 -15.33
CA THR A 134 1.77 8.19 -15.42
C THR A 134 1.90 8.65 -16.87
N ARG A 135 2.85 8.09 -17.62
CA ARG A 135 2.99 8.36 -19.05
C ARG A 135 1.73 8.05 -19.85
N GLU A 136 1.13 6.90 -19.63
CA GLU A 136 -0.14 6.50 -20.29
C GLU A 136 -1.27 7.48 -19.97
N GLN A 137 -1.39 7.90 -18.72
CA GLN A 137 -2.39 8.88 -18.30
C GLN A 137 -2.18 10.22 -19.00
N LEU A 138 -0.96 10.73 -19.03
CA LEU A 138 -0.62 11.99 -19.70
C LEU A 138 -0.90 11.91 -21.21
N ILE A 139 -0.64 10.78 -21.85
CA ILE A 139 -0.97 10.60 -23.28
C ILE A 139 -2.49 10.64 -23.48
N LYS A 140 -3.28 10.01 -22.62
CA LYS A 140 -4.75 10.06 -22.69
C LYS A 140 -5.29 11.48 -22.49
N GLU A 141 -4.74 12.21 -21.52
CA GLU A 141 -5.11 13.61 -21.27
C GLU A 141 -4.75 14.49 -22.45
N ARG A 142 -3.53 14.37 -22.99
CA ARG A 142 -3.14 15.09 -24.21
C ARG A 142 -4.12 14.83 -25.37
N SER A 143 -4.53 13.60 -25.58
CA SER A 143 -5.48 13.26 -26.66
C SER A 143 -6.84 13.90 -26.42
N LYS A 144 -7.34 13.93 -25.17
CA LYS A 144 -8.59 14.63 -24.84
C LYS A 144 -8.50 16.12 -25.13
N PHE A 145 -7.40 16.78 -24.74
CA PHE A 145 -7.21 18.19 -25.02
C PHE A 145 -7.08 18.49 -26.51
N ALA A 146 -6.43 17.62 -27.29
CA ALA A 146 -6.34 17.77 -28.74
C ALA A 146 -7.72 17.71 -29.40
N VAL A 147 -8.58 16.79 -28.97
CA VAL A 147 -9.97 16.69 -29.47
C VAL A 147 -10.78 17.93 -29.10
N LEU A 148 -10.68 18.41 -27.86
CA LEU A 148 -11.37 19.63 -27.44
C LEU A 148 -10.92 20.85 -28.26
N LEU A 149 -9.62 21.04 -28.46
CA LEU A 149 -9.08 22.13 -29.26
C LEU A 149 -9.58 22.06 -30.73
N THR A 150 -9.59 20.86 -31.31
CA THR A 150 -10.10 20.67 -32.70
C THR A 150 -11.57 21.04 -32.80
N ASN A 151 -12.39 20.66 -31.80
CA ASN A 151 -13.81 20.98 -31.78
C ASN A 151 -14.04 22.51 -31.66
N GLU A 152 -13.30 23.19 -30.78
CA GLU A 152 -13.37 24.65 -30.63
C GLU A 152 -12.98 25.37 -31.93
N LEU A 153 -11.91 24.92 -32.58
CA LEU A 153 -11.49 25.48 -33.87
C LEU A 153 -12.55 25.27 -34.96
N LEU A 154 -13.20 24.10 -35.01
CA LEU A 154 -14.28 23.86 -35.96
C LEU A 154 -15.49 24.76 -35.72
N ILE A 155 -15.83 25.04 -34.47
CA ILE A 155 -16.91 25.95 -34.10
C ILE A 155 -16.55 27.38 -34.58
N LEU A 156 -15.35 27.83 -34.30
CA LEU A 156 -14.87 29.16 -34.75
C LEU A 156 -14.90 29.29 -36.27
N ILE A 157 -14.42 28.28 -37.00
CA ILE A 157 -14.40 28.30 -38.47
C ILE A 157 -15.84 28.37 -39.03
N LYS A 158 -16.76 27.59 -38.47
CA LYS A 158 -18.19 27.67 -38.86
C LYS A 158 -18.79 29.04 -38.60
N TYR A 159 -18.50 29.65 -37.44
CA TYR A 159 -18.96 30.99 -37.08
C TYR A 159 -18.43 32.05 -38.04
N TYR A 160 -17.15 32.01 -38.39
CA TYR A 160 -16.54 32.91 -39.39
C TYR A 160 -17.19 32.75 -40.79
N HIS A 161 -17.40 31.52 -41.23
CA HIS A 161 -18.08 31.26 -42.50
C HIS A 161 -19.51 31.84 -42.54
N THR A 162 -20.23 31.76 -41.45
CA THR A 162 -21.61 32.29 -41.35
C THR A 162 -21.64 33.82 -41.41
N ILE A 163 -20.65 34.48 -40.82
CA ILE A 163 -20.59 35.97 -40.79
C ILE A 163 -20.09 36.58 -42.11
N PHE A 164 -19.11 35.94 -42.75
CA PHE A 164 -18.44 36.53 -43.91
C PHE A 164 -18.91 35.94 -45.27
N SER A 165 -19.90 35.03 -45.26
CA SER A 165 -20.56 34.53 -46.49
C SER A 165 -21.88 35.27 -46.77
N MET A 166 -22.21 36.34 -46.02
CA MET A 166 -23.25 37.33 -46.31
C MET A 166 -22.64 38.54 -47.04
#